data_f0a4ac5088a4c16ea514266b167fa415
#
_entry.id   f0a4ac5088a4c16ea514266b167fa415
#
_cell.length_a   1.000
_cell.length_b   1.000
_cell.length_c   1.000
_cell.angle_alpha   90.00
_cell.angle_beta   90.00
_cell.angle_gamma   90.00
#
_symmetry.space_group_name_H-M   'P 1'
#
loop_
_entity.id
_entity.type
_entity.pdbx_description
1 polymer ?
#
loop_
_entity_poly.entity_id
_entity_poly.type
_entity_poly.pdbx_seq_one_letter_code
_entity_poly.pdbx_strand_id
1 'polypeptide(L)'
;MDAKGIVGIATYPSVLELAEAKSADMIIAVTRNDETNMIVCQISHSLFNVSRKIARIRSKEFLNPTYSSLFSKNHLPIDTIISPEFEVAKSLLRKIEAPGAIESFPFVNDSIRLIEINIDNKCPLLNTPLQKLTESFSDLNANVVGVQREDKFIILKKKTKMHVLCMRIQLHNLFY
;
A
#
# COMPACT_ATOMS: atom_id res chain seq x y z
N MET A 1 3.62 13.22 19.96
CA MET A 1 4.10 11.83 19.77
C MET A 1 5.39 11.69 20.56
N ASP A 2 5.36 10.91 21.62
CA ASP A 2 6.56 10.68 22.42
C ASP A 2 7.42 9.64 21.73
N ALA A 3 8.59 10.07 21.23
CA ALA A 3 9.56 9.20 20.60
C ALA A 3 10.91 9.34 21.31
N LYS A 4 11.50 8.21 21.70
CA LYS A 4 12.83 8.14 22.30
C LYS A 4 13.88 7.99 21.19
N GLY A 5 14.78 8.94 21.08
CA GLY A 5 15.92 8.88 20.15
C GLY A 5 17.13 8.19 20.80
N ILE A 6 17.71 7.21 20.12
CA ILE A 6 18.94 6.53 20.53
C ILE A 6 19.95 6.60 19.41
N VAL A 7 21.14 7.09 19.70
CA VAL A 7 22.24 7.18 18.74
C VAL A 7 23.16 5.97 18.91
N GLY A 8 23.40 5.23 17.83
CA GLY A 8 24.29 4.08 17.86
C GLY A 8 24.29 3.27 16.58
N ILE A 9 25.11 2.23 16.54
CA ILE A 9 25.16 1.28 15.44
C ILE A 9 24.08 0.22 15.67
N ALA A 10 23.04 0.24 14.85
CA ALA A 10 21.85 -0.57 15.03
C ALA A 10 22.09 -2.10 15.01
N THR A 11 23.21 -2.56 14.46
CA THR A 11 23.61 -3.97 14.49
C THR A 11 24.29 -4.40 15.81
N TYR A 12 24.50 -3.49 16.73
CA TYR A 12 25.03 -3.86 18.04
C TYR A 12 23.90 -4.26 18.99
N PRO A 13 23.94 -5.46 19.58
CA PRO A 13 22.90 -5.93 20.51
C PRO A 13 22.65 -4.95 21.67
N SER A 14 23.72 -4.35 22.21
CA SER A 14 23.62 -3.36 23.29
C SER A 14 22.83 -2.11 22.93
N VAL A 15 22.89 -1.68 21.66
CA VAL A 15 22.10 -0.54 21.14
C VAL A 15 20.63 -0.91 21.03
N LEU A 16 20.33 -2.13 20.57
CA LEU A 16 18.97 -2.64 20.51
C LEU A 16 18.38 -2.86 21.92
N GLU A 17 19.19 -3.33 22.85
CA GLU A 17 18.79 -3.47 24.26
C GLU A 17 18.48 -2.11 24.89
N LEU A 18 19.32 -1.08 24.67
CA LEU A 18 19.08 0.29 25.11
C LEU A 18 17.80 0.88 24.48
N ALA A 19 17.46 0.43 23.26
CA ALA A 19 16.23 0.76 22.55
C ALA A 19 15.02 -0.06 23.03
N GLU A 20 15.18 -0.87 24.07
CA GLU A 20 14.12 -1.69 24.66
C GLU A 20 13.55 -2.73 23.68
N ALA A 21 14.39 -3.26 22.77
CA ALA A 21 13.96 -4.24 21.76
C ALA A 21 13.27 -5.47 22.38
N LYS A 22 13.62 -5.85 23.60
CA LYS A 22 13.03 -6.99 24.32
C LYS A 22 11.53 -6.80 24.60
N SER A 23 11.06 -5.57 24.76
CA SER A 23 9.66 -5.23 25.00
C SER A 23 8.92 -4.79 23.72
N ALA A 24 9.60 -4.77 22.57
CA ALA A 24 9.02 -4.33 21.31
C ALA A 24 8.18 -5.43 20.65
N ASP A 25 6.98 -5.09 20.23
CA ASP A 25 6.11 -5.97 19.42
C ASP A 25 6.60 -6.08 17.97
N MET A 26 7.25 -5.03 17.49
CA MET A 26 7.69 -4.93 16.10
C MET A 26 9.01 -4.17 15.99
N ILE A 27 9.86 -4.60 15.04
CA ILE A 27 11.01 -3.84 14.59
C ILE A 27 10.88 -3.48 13.12
N ILE A 28 11.28 -2.24 12.78
CA ILE A 28 11.28 -1.74 11.40
C ILE A 28 12.70 -1.29 11.08
N ALA A 29 13.43 -2.11 10.32
CA ALA A 29 14.80 -1.86 9.90
C ALA A 29 14.81 -1.18 8.52
N VAL A 30 15.05 0.14 8.48
CA VAL A 30 14.97 0.96 7.26
C VAL A 30 16.21 1.83 7.05
N THR A 31 17.37 1.34 7.46
CA THR A 31 18.66 2.00 7.22
C THR A 31 19.01 2.03 5.73
N ARG A 32 20.08 2.71 5.35
CA ARG A 32 20.52 2.79 3.95
C ARG A 32 21.07 1.48 3.39
N ASN A 33 21.41 0.53 4.24
CA ASN A 33 22.14 -0.67 3.89
C ASN A 33 21.26 -1.90 4.15
N ASP A 34 21.08 -2.72 3.12
CA ASP A 34 20.21 -3.90 3.16
C ASP A 34 20.72 -4.94 4.15
N GLU A 35 22.05 -5.18 4.17
CA GLU A 35 22.70 -6.13 5.06
C GLU A 35 22.53 -5.72 6.53
N THR A 36 22.66 -4.42 6.81
CA THR A 36 22.36 -3.87 8.15
C THR A 36 20.92 -4.15 8.56
N ASN A 37 19.97 -3.94 7.65
CA ASN A 37 18.55 -4.18 7.93
C ASN A 37 18.28 -5.67 8.21
N MET A 38 18.90 -6.55 7.43
CA MET A 38 18.82 -8.00 7.65
C MET A 38 19.40 -8.43 8.99
N ILE A 39 20.57 -7.93 9.33
CA ILE A 39 21.25 -8.26 10.61
C ILE A 39 20.46 -7.73 11.81
N VAL A 40 19.91 -6.53 11.73
CA VAL A 40 19.04 -5.98 12.79
C VAL A 40 17.83 -6.88 13.03
N CYS A 41 17.18 -7.35 11.97
CA CYS A 41 16.05 -8.28 12.09
C CYS A 41 16.49 -9.62 12.69
N GLN A 42 17.63 -10.14 12.27
CA GLN A 42 18.20 -11.39 12.80
C GLN A 42 18.49 -11.30 14.31
N ILE A 43 19.16 -10.24 14.73
CA ILE A 43 19.50 -10.02 16.15
C ILE A 43 18.22 -9.84 16.98
N SER A 44 17.26 -9.06 16.47
CA SER A 44 15.99 -8.83 17.13
C SER A 44 15.17 -10.11 17.31
N HIS A 45 15.25 -11.02 16.35
CA HIS A 45 14.66 -12.36 16.49
C HIS A 45 15.39 -13.22 17.50
N SER A 46 16.71 -13.36 17.36
CA SER A 46 17.49 -14.36 18.08
C SER A 46 17.74 -14.01 19.54
N LEU A 47 17.92 -12.72 19.86
CA LEU A 47 18.26 -12.27 21.22
C LEU A 47 17.07 -11.65 21.97
N PHE A 48 16.14 -11.02 21.26
CA PHE A 48 15.07 -10.25 21.88
C PHE A 48 13.67 -10.84 21.63
N ASN A 49 13.54 -11.89 20.80
CA ASN A 49 12.28 -12.55 20.47
C ASN A 49 11.21 -11.59 19.92
N VAL A 50 11.61 -10.54 19.19
CA VAL A 50 10.66 -9.60 18.58
C VAL A 50 9.76 -10.36 17.60
N SER A 51 8.46 -10.26 17.80
CA SER A 51 7.49 -11.09 17.07
C SER A 51 7.38 -10.68 15.60
N ARG A 52 7.44 -9.38 15.27
CA ARG A 52 7.29 -8.88 13.90
C ARG A 52 8.49 -8.08 13.45
N LYS A 53 9.06 -8.48 12.31
CA LYS A 53 10.26 -7.87 11.73
C LYS A 53 9.99 -7.40 10.31
N ILE A 54 10.18 -6.11 10.07
CA ILE A 54 10.01 -5.47 8.78
C ILE A 54 11.36 -4.91 8.36
N ALA A 55 11.82 -5.23 7.15
CA ALA A 55 13.08 -4.74 6.62
C ALA A 55 12.91 -4.07 5.26
N ARG A 56 13.65 -2.97 5.06
CA ARG A 56 13.86 -2.41 3.74
C ARG A 56 14.96 -3.18 3.05
N ILE A 57 14.65 -3.77 1.87
CA ILE A 57 15.60 -4.44 1.00
C ILE A 57 15.38 -3.94 -0.42
N ARG A 58 16.42 -3.38 -1.03
CA ARG A 58 16.37 -2.76 -2.36
C ARG A 58 17.06 -3.59 -3.43
N SER A 59 18.07 -4.37 -3.03
CA SER A 59 18.83 -5.17 -3.98
C SER A 59 17.96 -6.25 -4.61
N LYS A 60 17.90 -6.24 -5.94
CA LYS A 60 17.18 -7.25 -6.73
C LYS A 60 17.73 -8.67 -6.52
N GLU A 61 19.01 -8.78 -6.17
CA GLU A 61 19.65 -10.06 -5.88
C GLU A 61 18.95 -10.78 -4.71
N PHE A 62 18.68 -10.05 -3.61
CA PHE A 62 17.98 -10.61 -2.46
C PHE A 62 16.49 -10.84 -2.73
N LEU A 63 15.90 -10.11 -3.67
CA LEU A 63 14.48 -10.20 -4.01
C LEU A 63 14.18 -11.25 -5.08
N ASN A 64 15.20 -11.95 -5.58
CA ASN A 64 15.01 -13.00 -6.57
C ASN A 64 14.18 -14.15 -5.98
N PRO A 65 13.08 -14.56 -6.62
CA PRO A 65 12.21 -15.66 -6.15
C PRO A 65 12.95 -16.96 -5.85
N THR A 66 14.05 -17.23 -6.55
CA THR A 66 14.89 -18.41 -6.32
C THR A 66 15.44 -18.47 -4.89
N TYR A 67 15.67 -17.31 -4.28
CA TYR A 67 16.22 -17.18 -2.92
C TYR A 67 15.15 -16.82 -1.87
N SER A 68 13.88 -16.96 -2.18
CA SER A 68 12.77 -16.61 -1.28
C SER A 68 12.83 -17.32 0.08
N SER A 69 13.38 -18.53 0.13
CA SER A 69 13.60 -19.28 1.37
C SER A 69 14.57 -18.59 2.34
N LEU A 70 15.44 -17.68 1.84
CA LEU A 70 16.37 -16.91 2.66
C LEU A 70 15.66 -16.15 3.79
N PHE A 71 14.47 -15.62 3.52
CA PHE A 71 13.67 -14.81 4.46
C PHE A 71 12.67 -15.63 5.27
N SER A 72 12.98 -16.90 5.51
CA SER A 72 12.18 -17.77 6.37
C SER A 72 12.61 -17.65 7.83
N LYS A 73 11.73 -18.11 8.74
CA LYS A 73 11.99 -18.12 10.19
C LYS A 73 13.27 -18.89 10.58
N ASN A 74 13.68 -19.85 9.76
CA ASN A 74 14.85 -20.71 10.03
C ASN A 74 16.16 -20.12 9.50
N HIS A 75 16.12 -19.06 8.70
CA HIS A 75 17.28 -18.41 8.12
C HIS A 75 17.36 -16.94 8.56
N LEU A 76 16.92 -15.99 7.72
CA LEU A 76 16.83 -14.59 8.06
C LEU A 76 15.35 -14.23 8.32
N PRO A 77 14.90 -14.17 9.57
CA PRO A 77 13.50 -14.06 9.94
C PRO A 77 12.96 -12.64 9.70
N ILE A 78 12.60 -12.35 8.46
CA ILE A 78 11.96 -11.10 8.04
C ILE A 78 10.54 -11.41 7.63
N ASP A 79 9.57 -10.85 8.34
CA ASP A 79 8.15 -11.13 8.10
C ASP A 79 7.59 -10.28 6.95
N THR A 80 8.17 -9.10 6.71
CA THR A 80 7.75 -8.20 5.63
C THR A 80 8.95 -7.47 5.05
N ILE A 81 9.11 -7.60 3.74
CA ILE A 81 10.13 -6.86 2.98
C ILE A 81 9.48 -5.67 2.30
N ILE A 82 10.10 -4.51 2.40
CA ILE A 82 9.70 -3.29 1.72
C ILE A 82 10.81 -2.87 0.75
N SER A 83 10.49 -2.79 -0.53
CA SER A 83 11.34 -2.19 -1.55
C SER A 83 10.65 -0.92 -2.06
N PRO A 84 11.08 0.27 -1.63
CA PRO A 84 10.43 1.53 -2.02
C PRO A 84 10.41 1.72 -3.53
N GLU A 85 11.46 1.33 -4.22
CA GLU A 85 11.59 1.44 -5.68
C GLU A 85 10.52 0.60 -6.39
N PHE A 86 10.26 -0.60 -5.88
CA PHE A 86 9.25 -1.50 -6.43
C PHE A 86 7.82 -1.00 -6.15
N GLU A 87 7.58 -0.48 -4.94
CA GLU A 87 6.29 0.10 -4.58
C GLU A 87 5.98 1.38 -5.39
N VAL A 88 6.98 2.23 -5.64
CA VAL A 88 6.84 3.40 -6.52
C VAL A 88 6.54 2.94 -7.97
N ALA A 89 7.28 1.96 -8.49
CA ALA A 89 7.04 1.43 -9.83
C ALA A 89 5.62 0.85 -9.97
N LYS A 90 5.14 0.09 -8.99
CA LYS A 90 3.75 -0.39 -8.95
C LYS A 90 2.74 0.75 -8.92
N SER A 91 3.00 1.79 -8.15
CA SER A 91 2.11 2.95 -8.06
C SER A 91 2.02 3.67 -9.41
N LEU A 92 3.15 3.85 -10.10
CA LEU A 92 3.20 4.46 -11.44
C LEU A 92 2.47 3.57 -12.47
N LEU A 93 2.68 2.27 -12.42
CA LEU A 93 1.99 1.34 -13.31
C LEU A 93 0.47 1.44 -13.14
N ARG A 94 -0.03 1.46 -11.91
CA ARG A 94 -1.46 1.65 -11.63
C ARG A 94 -2.02 2.95 -12.22
N LYS A 95 -1.25 4.04 -12.21
CA LYS A 95 -1.66 5.30 -12.83
C LYS A 95 -1.72 5.22 -14.36
N ILE A 96 -0.82 4.44 -14.97
CA ILE A 96 -0.82 4.20 -16.43
C ILE A 96 -2.01 3.30 -16.83
N GLU A 97 -2.31 2.29 -16.03
CA GLU A 97 -3.42 1.35 -16.27
C GLU A 97 -4.81 1.99 -16.13
N ALA A 98 -4.91 3.06 -15.34
CA ALA A 98 -6.17 3.79 -15.13
C ALA A 98 -6.01 5.27 -15.51
N PRO A 99 -5.88 5.59 -16.82
CA PRO A 99 -5.72 6.96 -17.28
C PRO A 99 -6.94 7.81 -16.87
N GLY A 100 -6.69 8.97 -16.27
CA GLY A 100 -7.73 9.85 -15.73
C GLY A 100 -8.12 9.57 -14.27
N ALA A 101 -7.64 8.50 -13.67
CA ALA A 101 -7.79 8.31 -12.24
C ALA A 101 -6.81 9.20 -11.46
N ILE A 102 -7.31 9.84 -10.40
CA ILE A 102 -6.46 10.58 -9.44
C ILE A 102 -5.70 9.56 -8.61
N GLU A 103 -6.42 8.58 -8.06
CA GLU A 103 -5.89 7.52 -7.21
C GLU A 103 -6.53 6.17 -7.55
N SER A 104 -5.77 5.09 -7.34
CA SER A 104 -6.23 3.71 -7.50
C SER A 104 -5.72 2.86 -6.35
N PHE A 105 -6.66 2.32 -5.57
CA PHE A 105 -6.39 1.50 -4.39
C PHE A 105 -6.78 0.04 -4.66
N PRO A 106 -5.82 -0.89 -4.66
CA PRO A 106 -6.11 -2.31 -4.78
C PRO A 106 -6.62 -2.89 -3.46
N PHE A 107 -7.61 -3.78 -3.56
CA PHE A 107 -8.15 -4.57 -2.46
C PHE A 107 -8.18 -6.05 -2.86
N VAL A 108 -8.16 -6.93 -1.86
CA VAL A 108 -8.29 -8.39 -2.02
C VAL A 108 -7.33 -8.93 -3.09
N ASN A 109 -6.03 -8.70 -2.89
CA ASN A 109 -4.98 -9.12 -3.82
C ASN A 109 -5.19 -8.64 -5.27
N ASP A 110 -5.61 -7.38 -5.43
CA ASP A 110 -5.89 -6.72 -6.71
C ASP A 110 -7.14 -7.23 -7.46
N SER A 111 -7.94 -8.10 -6.85
CA SER A 111 -9.20 -8.55 -7.44
C SER A 111 -10.26 -7.46 -7.49
N ILE A 112 -10.15 -6.46 -6.63
CA ILE A 112 -11.06 -5.31 -6.55
C ILE A 112 -10.21 -4.05 -6.52
N ARG A 113 -10.60 -3.03 -7.29
CA ARG A 113 -9.95 -1.72 -7.27
C ARG A 113 -10.95 -0.62 -6.92
N LEU A 114 -10.57 0.24 -6.00
CA LEU A 114 -11.25 1.51 -5.76
C LEU A 114 -10.53 2.59 -6.56
N ILE A 115 -11.21 3.19 -7.52
CA ILE A 115 -10.65 4.24 -8.37
C ILE A 115 -11.33 5.56 -8.05
N GLU A 116 -10.51 6.58 -7.90
CA GLU A 116 -10.95 7.95 -7.71
C GLU A 116 -10.77 8.73 -9.02
N ILE A 117 -11.87 9.28 -9.56
CA ILE A 117 -11.87 10.02 -10.82
C ILE A 117 -12.38 11.44 -10.56
N ASN A 118 -11.67 12.42 -11.12
CA ASN A 118 -12.18 13.80 -11.11
C ASN A 118 -13.19 13.99 -12.24
N ILE A 119 -14.33 14.58 -11.90
CA ILE A 119 -15.37 14.95 -12.86
C ILE A 119 -15.26 16.45 -13.10
N ASP A 120 -14.61 16.85 -14.15
CA ASP A 120 -14.51 18.25 -14.58
C ASP A 120 -15.65 18.66 -15.53
N ASN A 121 -15.66 19.94 -15.94
CA ASN A 121 -16.67 20.47 -16.84
C ASN A 121 -16.67 19.85 -18.26
N LYS A 122 -15.64 19.11 -18.62
CA LYS A 122 -15.51 18.40 -19.91
C LYS A 122 -15.86 16.92 -19.80
N CYS A 123 -16.06 16.43 -18.60
CA CYS A 123 -16.37 15.02 -18.38
C CYS A 123 -17.77 14.69 -18.94
N PRO A 124 -17.90 13.69 -19.84
CA PRO A 124 -19.19 13.31 -20.43
C PRO A 124 -20.20 12.79 -19.40
N LEU A 125 -19.74 12.46 -18.21
CA LEU A 125 -20.57 11.98 -17.10
C LEU A 125 -21.20 13.12 -16.30
N LEU A 126 -20.85 14.37 -16.61
CA LEU A 126 -21.39 15.53 -15.91
C LEU A 126 -22.91 15.60 -16.07
N ASN A 127 -23.63 15.88 -14.99
CA ASN A 127 -25.09 15.95 -14.94
C ASN A 127 -25.83 14.65 -15.31
N THR A 128 -25.14 13.53 -15.46
CA THR A 128 -25.75 12.23 -15.75
C THR A 128 -26.24 11.57 -14.46
N PRO A 129 -27.51 11.12 -14.41
CA PRO A 129 -27.99 10.31 -13.27
C PRO A 129 -27.22 8.99 -13.19
N LEU A 130 -26.85 8.56 -11.98
CA LEU A 130 -26.09 7.31 -11.77
C LEU A 130 -26.75 6.06 -12.35
N GLN A 131 -28.08 6.02 -12.41
CA GLN A 131 -28.80 4.92 -13.08
C GLN A 131 -28.43 4.78 -14.55
N LYS A 132 -28.30 5.89 -15.28
CA LYS A 132 -27.90 5.87 -16.68
C LYS A 132 -26.45 5.44 -16.88
N LEU A 133 -25.57 5.66 -15.89
CA LEU A 133 -24.20 5.17 -15.95
C LEU A 133 -24.13 3.65 -15.94
N THR A 134 -24.89 3.01 -15.07
CA THR A 134 -24.95 1.55 -14.98
C THR A 134 -25.51 0.95 -16.27
N GLU A 135 -26.49 1.61 -16.92
CA GLU A 135 -27.05 1.17 -18.20
C GLU A 135 -26.08 1.38 -19.39
N SER A 136 -25.35 2.51 -19.40
CA SER A 136 -24.39 2.84 -20.47
C SER A 136 -23.08 2.06 -20.39
N PHE A 137 -22.72 1.57 -19.23
CA PHE A 137 -21.46 0.87 -18.95
C PHE A 137 -21.71 -0.48 -18.27
N SER A 138 -22.71 -1.22 -18.75
CA SER A 138 -23.06 -2.55 -18.22
C SER A 138 -21.91 -3.54 -18.17
N ASP A 139 -20.96 -3.40 -19.09
CA ASP A 139 -19.80 -4.30 -19.22
C ASP A 139 -18.66 -3.97 -18.22
N LEU A 140 -18.72 -2.81 -17.58
CA LEU A 140 -17.63 -2.34 -16.70
C LEU A 140 -17.61 -2.99 -15.31
N ASN A 141 -18.58 -3.81 -14.92
CA ASN A 141 -18.66 -4.40 -13.58
C ASN A 141 -18.27 -3.42 -12.45
N ALA A 142 -18.70 -2.16 -12.60
CA ALA A 142 -18.30 -1.07 -11.74
C ALA A 142 -19.46 -0.55 -10.90
N ASN A 143 -19.20 -0.29 -9.63
CA ASN A 143 -20.17 0.33 -8.72
C ASN A 143 -19.62 1.66 -8.22
N VAL A 144 -20.44 2.70 -8.27
CA VAL A 144 -20.10 4.00 -7.67
C VAL A 144 -20.37 3.92 -6.17
N VAL A 145 -19.32 4.02 -5.37
CA VAL A 145 -19.38 3.87 -3.90
C VAL A 145 -19.77 5.19 -3.25
N GLY A 146 -19.29 6.29 -3.78
CA GLY A 146 -19.56 7.62 -3.22
C GLY A 146 -19.11 8.74 -4.14
N VAL A 147 -19.56 9.93 -3.84
CA VAL A 147 -19.17 11.17 -4.53
C VAL A 147 -18.69 12.18 -3.51
N GLN A 148 -17.52 12.73 -3.74
CA GLN A 148 -17.01 13.86 -2.96
C GLN A 148 -17.40 15.16 -3.68
N ARG A 149 -18.00 16.07 -2.94
CA ARG A 149 -18.34 17.43 -3.41
C ARG A 149 -17.80 18.42 -2.39
N GLU A 150 -16.98 19.33 -2.83
CA GLU A 150 -16.25 20.22 -1.93
C GLU A 150 -15.57 19.36 -0.85
N ASP A 151 -15.76 19.60 0.42
CA ASP A 151 -15.19 18.80 1.51
C ASP A 151 -16.16 17.74 2.06
N LYS A 152 -17.28 17.46 1.36
CA LYS A 152 -18.31 16.52 1.84
C LYS A 152 -18.32 15.24 1.02
N PHE A 153 -18.16 14.10 1.70
CA PHE A 153 -18.35 12.79 1.11
C PHE A 153 -19.83 12.39 1.20
N ILE A 154 -20.41 12.03 0.05
CA ILE A 154 -21.84 11.66 -0.06
C ILE A 154 -21.92 10.20 -0.45
N ILE A 155 -22.46 9.37 0.44
CA ILE A 155 -22.83 7.99 0.12
C ILE A 155 -24.09 8.02 -0.74
N LEU A 156 -24.06 7.26 -1.84
CA LEU A 156 -25.07 7.38 -2.88
C LEU A 156 -26.42 6.76 -2.51
N LYS A 157 -27.48 7.48 -2.84
CA LYS A 157 -28.85 6.96 -2.93
C LYS A 157 -29.25 6.85 -4.41
N LYS A 158 -30.14 5.92 -4.77
CA LYS A 158 -30.57 5.62 -6.16
C LYS A 158 -30.87 6.82 -7.06
N LYS A 159 -31.18 8.00 -6.52
CA LYS A 159 -31.54 9.23 -7.27
C LYS A 159 -30.47 10.32 -7.25
N THR A 160 -29.24 10.03 -6.84
CA THR A 160 -28.18 11.05 -6.76
C THR A 160 -27.72 11.42 -8.17
N LYS A 161 -27.82 12.71 -8.53
CA LYS A 161 -27.28 13.25 -9.79
C LYS A 161 -25.80 13.60 -9.60
N MET A 162 -24.99 13.34 -10.61
CA MET A 162 -23.61 13.79 -10.62
C MET A 162 -23.53 15.27 -11.00
N HIS A 163 -23.14 16.10 -10.05
CA HIS A 163 -22.63 17.43 -10.29
C HIS A 163 -21.18 17.44 -9.83
N VAL A 164 -20.31 18.01 -10.61
CA VAL A 164 -18.86 18.15 -10.39
C VAL A 164 -18.34 17.67 -9.03
N LEU A 165 -17.44 16.75 -8.98
CA LEU A 165 -16.16 16.75 -8.29
C LEU A 165 -15.52 15.38 -8.26
N CYS A 166 -15.50 14.59 -7.35
CA CYS A 166 -14.71 13.37 -7.30
C CYS A 166 -15.62 12.15 -7.17
N MET A 167 -15.41 11.16 -8.00
CA MET A 167 -16.15 9.90 -7.96
C MET A 167 -15.24 8.78 -7.56
N ARG A 168 -15.60 8.02 -6.51
CA ARG A 168 -14.92 6.77 -6.18
C ARG A 168 -15.69 5.61 -6.78
N ILE A 169 -15.07 4.90 -7.70
CA ILE A 169 -15.64 3.74 -8.39
C ILE A 169 -14.95 2.49 -7.90
N GLN A 170 -15.72 1.48 -7.55
CA GLN A 170 -15.20 0.14 -7.28
C GLN A 170 -15.32 -0.69 -8.56
N LEU A 171 -14.21 -1.15 -9.08
CA LEU A 171 -14.14 -2.05 -10.23
C LEU A 171 -13.90 -3.48 -9.77
N HIS A 172 -14.66 -4.41 -10.32
CA HIS A 172 -14.47 -5.84 -10.13
C HIS A 172 -13.87 -6.43 -11.40
N ASN A 173 -12.73 -7.10 -11.30
CA ASN A 173 -12.09 -7.86 -12.37
C ASN A 173 -11.97 -7.13 -13.71
N LEU A 174 -10.94 -6.28 -13.85
CA LEU A 174 -10.66 -5.57 -15.11
C LEU A 174 -9.65 -6.28 -16.02
N PHE A 175 -9.12 -7.45 -15.62
CA PHE A 175 -8.10 -8.15 -16.41
C PHE A 175 -8.39 -9.64 -16.43
N TYR A 176 -8.83 -10.09 -17.58
CA TYR A 176 -8.56 -11.37 -18.22
C TYR A 176 -7.91 -11.09 -19.57
#